data_3b6816274d0489e6617ea78397fe63ee
#
_entry.id   3b6816274d0489e6617ea78397fe63ee
#
_cell.length_a   1.000
_cell.length_b   1.000
_cell.length_c   1.000
_cell.angle_alpha   90.00
_cell.angle_beta   90.00
_cell.angle_gamma   90.00
#
_symmetry.space_group_name_H-M   'P 1'
#
loop_
_entity.id
_entity.type
_entity.pdbx_description
1 polymer ?
#
loop_
_entity_poly.entity_id
_entity_poly.type
_entity_poly.pdbx_seq_one_letter_code
_entity_poly.pdbx_strand_id
1 'polypeptide(L)'
;QDADIVIARTEEPDEIIEETRTNSSGQTENLPLDAPPLELSLLPEETERPYAEYTIRITAPGFEPFVVSGTEVLADVTSIQGIRLRPLSNVQAGDQTEIVTIPDHTLYGDYLPKIAESEIKPVIETGEIVLSRVVVPQTVVVHDGVPTNTSAANYYVPYRDYIKNVASSEIYATWPRSTIVANVLAIMSFTLNRVYTEWYRNQGYD
;
A
#
# COMPACT_ATOMS: atom_id res chain seq x y z
N GLN A 1 -5.22 19.45 -12.67
CA GLN A 1 -4.61 20.56 -13.43
C GLN A 1 -4.45 21.75 -12.50
N ASP A 2 -3.30 22.40 -12.53
CA ASP A 2 -3.00 23.60 -11.73
C ASP A 2 -3.24 23.44 -10.21
N ALA A 3 -2.98 22.27 -9.67
CA ALA A 3 -2.99 22.05 -8.23
C ALA A 3 -1.67 22.54 -7.64
N ASP A 4 -1.74 23.28 -6.55
CA ASP A 4 -0.59 23.65 -5.75
C ASP A 4 -0.21 22.49 -4.83
N ILE A 5 1.06 22.18 -4.74
CA ILE A 5 1.61 21.09 -3.96
C ILE A 5 2.70 21.63 -3.05
N VAL A 6 2.59 21.29 -1.76
CA VAL A 6 3.56 21.63 -0.73
C VAL A 6 4.05 20.33 -0.09
N ILE A 7 5.36 20.17 0.00
CA ILE A 7 6.02 18.97 0.53
C ILE A 7 6.86 19.36 1.75
N ALA A 8 6.69 18.60 2.83
CA ALA A 8 7.47 18.71 4.06
C ALA A 8 7.87 17.32 4.54
N ARG A 9 8.86 17.20 5.43
CA ARG A 9 9.09 15.95 6.14
C ARG A 9 7.91 15.64 7.06
N THR A 10 7.56 14.38 7.20
CA THR A 10 6.43 14.00 8.06
C THR A 10 6.70 14.33 9.52
N GLU A 11 7.95 14.25 9.94
CA GLU A 11 8.39 14.57 11.31
C GLU A 11 8.42 16.08 11.58
N GLU A 12 8.57 16.90 10.53
CA GLU A 12 8.66 18.38 10.59
C GLU A 12 7.67 19.01 9.61
N PRO A 13 6.35 18.86 9.84
CA PRO A 13 5.33 19.19 8.85
C PRO A 13 5.19 20.69 8.57
N ASP A 14 5.77 21.54 9.40
CA ASP A 14 5.75 23.00 9.23
C ASP A 14 6.98 23.53 8.47
N GLU A 15 8.01 22.68 8.28
CA GLU A 15 9.19 23.02 7.48
C GLU A 15 8.97 22.61 6.02
N ILE A 16 8.64 23.60 5.19
CA ILE A 16 8.41 23.37 3.76
C ILE A 16 9.74 23.10 3.06
N ILE A 17 9.86 21.96 2.42
CA ILE A 17 11.04 21.57 1.64
C ILE A 17 10.87 21.94 0.17
N GLU A 18 9.67 21.74 -0.39
CA GLU A 18 9.41 21.95 -1.81
C GLU A 18 7.99 22.48 -2.03
N GLU A 19 7.87 23.42 -2.96
CA GLU A 19 6.59 23.92 -3.47
C GLU A 19 6.58 23.78 -5.00
N THR A 20 5.54 23.16 -5.54
CA THR A 20 5.41 22.94 -6.98
C THR A 20 3.95 22.97 -7.42
N ARG A 21 3.73 22.84 -8.71
CA ARG A 21 2.39 22.75 -9.33
C ARG A 21 2.30 21.60 -10.30
N THR A 22 1.09 21.06 -10.41
CA THR A 22 0.81 20.12 -11.49
C THR A 22 0.63 20.82 -12.83
N ASN A 23 1.11 20.15 -13.88
CA ASN A 23 0.91 20.55 -15.27
C ASN A 23 -0.54 20.31 -15.75
N SER A 24 -0.80 20.55 -17.03
CA SER A 24 -2.11 20.34 -17.67
C SER A 24 -2.58 18.87 -17.64
N SER A 25 -1.70 17.91 -17.46
CA SER A 25 -2.03 16.49 -17.28
C SER A 25 -2.24 16.09 -15.82
N GLY A 26 -2.07 17.03 -14.87
CA GLY A 26 -2.19 16.75 -13.44
C GLY A 26 -0.94 16.08 -12.84
N GLN A 27 0.21 16.21 -13.48
CA GLN A 27 1.48 15.64 -13.03
C GLN A 27 2.46 16.72 -12.61
N THR A 28 3.30 16.44 -11.63
CA THR A 28 4.50 17.24 -11.32
C THR A 28 5.67 16.80 -12.20
N GLU A 29 6.70 17.62 -12.24
CA GLU A 29 8.04 17.15 -12.60
C GLU A 29 8.59 16.23 -11.51
N ASN A 30 9.69 15.50 -11.81
CA ASN A 30 10.40 14.74 -10.80
C ASN A 30 11.10 15.73 -9.84
N LEU A 31 10.82 15.57 -8.56
CA LEU A 31 11.40 16.40 -7.50
C LEU A 31 12.50 15.62 -6.78
N PRO A 32 13.69 16.18 -6.60
CA PRO A 32 14.73 15.56 -5.80
C PRO A 32 14.38 15.70 -4.31
N LEU A 33 14.15 14.59 -3.63
CA LEU A 33 13.92 14.52 -2.20
C LEU A 33 14.99 13.65 -1.54
N ASP A 34 15.45 14.04 -0.36
CA ASP A 34 16.45 13.29 0.38
C ASP A 34 15.89 11.98 0.89
N ALA A 35 16.70 10.93 0.80
CA ALA A 35 16.40 9.60 1.34
C ALA A 35 17.63 9.03 2.06
N PRO A 36 17.45 8.09 3.01
CA PRO A 36 18.57 7.36 3.59
C PRO A 36 19.37 6.61 2.53
N PRO A 37 20.63 6.22 2.84
CA PRO A 37 21.48 5.48 1.90
C PRO A 37 20.82 4.20 1.38
N LEU A 38 21.07 3.89 0.10
CA LEU A 38 20.54 2.71 -0.57
C LEU A 38 20.85 1.40 0.17
N GLU A 39 22.02 1.33 0.79
CA GLU A 39 22.53 0.16 1.49
C GLU A 39 21.59 -0.29 2.60
N LEU A 40 20.93 0.63 3.31
CA LEU A 40 20.00 0.29 4.39
C LEU A 40 18.81 -0.56 3.89
N SER A 41 18.35 -0.32 2.68
CA SER A 41 17.24 -1.11 2.09
C SER A 41 17.66 -2.48 1.56
N LEU A 42 18.97 -2.74 1.46
CA LEU A 42 19.53 -3.97 0.91
C LEU A 42 20.03 -4.93 1.99
N LEU A 43 20.14 -4.48 3.23
CA LEU A 43 20.62 -5.28 4.36
C LEU A 43 19.43 -5.94 5.09
N PRO A 44 19.32 -7.28 5.10
CA PRO A 44 18.16 -7.98 5.66
C PRO A 44 18.06 -7.90 7.19
N GLU A 45 19.14 -7.57 7.87
CA GLU A 45 19.23 -7.47 9.34
C GLU A 45 19.23 -6.00 9.83
N GLU A 46 18.99 -5.04 8.89
CA GLU A 46 19.04 -3.63 9.25
C GLU A 46 17.81 -3.22 10.08
N THR A 47 18.06 -2.48 11.16
CA THR A 47 17.01 -1.98 12.06
C THR A 47 16.72 -0.51 11.85
N GLU A 48 17.56 0.21 11.07
CA GLU A 48 17.32 1.59 10.71
C GLU A 48 16.33 1.68 9.55
N ARG A 49 15.45 2.68 9.61
CA ARG A 49 14.46 2.94 8.56
C ARG A 49 15.15 3.28 7.24
N PRO A 50 14.95 2.51 6.16
CA PRO A 50 15.68 2.69 4.90
C PRO A 50 15.04 3.71 3.96
N TYR A 51 14.02 4.44 4.40
CA TYR A 51 13.29 5.45 3.63
C TYR A 51 13.06 6.70 4.47
N ALA A 52 12.84 7.82 3.79
CA ALA A 52 12.34 9.05 4.39
C ALA A 52 10.84 9.16 4.16
N GLU A 53 10.13 9.79 5.09
CA GLU A 53 8.70 10.03 5.00
C GLU A 53 8.40 11.50 4.74
N TYR A 54 7.49 11.72 3.80
CA TYR A 54 7.06 13.05 3.43
C TYR A 54 5.54 13.21 3.55
N THR A 55 5.14 14.37 4.01
CA THR A 55 3.76 14.84 3.99
C THR A 55 3.56 15.75 2.79
N ILE A 56 2.58 15.42 1.96
CA ILE A 56 2.24 16.16 0.75
C ILE A 56 0.87 16.81 0.95
N ARG A 57 0.81 18.14 0.85
CA ARG A 57 -0.43 18.92 0.90
C ARG A 57 -0.78 19.38 -0.49
N ILE A 58 -2.01 19.20 -0.89
CA ILE A 58 -2.50 19.52 -2.22
C ILE A 58 -3.72 20.40 -2.12
N THR A 59 -3.70 21.51 -2.85
CA THR A 59 -4.85 22.40 -3.00
C THR A 59 -5.09 22.72 -4.47
N ALA A 60 -6.37 22.77 -4.85
CA ALA A 60 -6.76 23.14 -6.21
C ALA A 60 -8.08 23.92 -6.18
N PRO A 61 -8.27 24.95 -7.05
CA PRO A 61 -9.50 25.69 -7.11
C PRO A 61 -10.72 24.80 -7.40
N GLY A 62 -11.76 24.88 -6.57
CA GLY A 62 -12.98 24.09 -6.72
C GLY A 62 -12.90 22.66 -6.17
N PHE A 63 -11.83 22.28 -5.47
CA PHE A 63 -11.67 20.98 -4.85
C PHE A 63 -11.39 21.11 -3.35
N GLU A 64 -11.72 20.07 -2.60
CA GLU A 64 -11.38 19.95 -1.19
C GLU A 64 -9.86 19.80 -1.05
N PRO A 65 -9.23 20.46 -0.05
CA PRO A 65 -7.82 20.26 0.26
C PRO A 65 -7.56 18.79 0.62
N PHE A 66 -6.41 18.30 0.21
CA PHE A 66 -6.00 16.91 0.46
C PHE A 66 -4.60 16.86 1.07
N VAL A 67 -4.42 16.00 2.07
CA VAL A 67 -3.13 15.75 2.71
C VAL A 67 -2.85 14.25 2.70
N VAL A 68 -1.69 13.86 2.24
CA VAL A 68 -1.16 12.52 2.45
C VAL A 68 0.11 12.60 3.28
N SER A 69 0.14 11.86 4.39
CA SER A 69 1.26 11.79 5.33
C SER A 69 1.86 10.39 5.30
N GLY A 70 3.19 10.28 5.44
CA GLY A 70 3.89 9.01 5.40
C GLY A 70 4.22 8.52 3.98
N THR A 71 4.28 9.42 2.99
CA THR A 71 4.75 9.04 1.65
C THR A 71 6.23 8.67 1.71
N GLU A 72 6.54 7.40 1.45
CA GLU A 72 7.88 6.85 1.52
C GLU A 72 8.72 7.23 0.28
N VAL A 73 9.95 7.66 0.52
CA VAL A 73 10.96 7.94 -0.51
C VAL A 73 12.21 7.13 -0.21
N LEU A 74 12.54 6.23 -1.13
CA LEU A 74 13.72 5.37 -1.10
C LEU A 74 14.81 5.94 -2.02
N ALA A 75 16.08 5.64 -1.69
CA ALA A 75 17.21 6.07 -2.51
C ALA A 75 17.13 5.52 -3.94
N ASP A 76 17.50 6.33 -4.92
CA ASP A 76 17.57 5.96 -6.34
C ASP A 76 16.27 5.44 -6.96
N VAL A 77 15.12 5.68 -6.31
CA VAL A 77 13.80 5.25 -6.79
C VAL A 77 12.88 6.46 -6.95
N THR A 78 12.13 6.51 -8.04
CA THR A 78 11.08 7.50 -8.21
C THR A 78 9.79 7.01 -7.58
N SER A 79 9.37 7.64 -6.48
CA SER A 79 8.07 7.41 -5.85
C SER A 79 6.98 8.17 -6.60
N ILE A 80 5.87 7.49 -6.88
CA ILE A 80 4.71 8.09 -7.57
C ILE A 80 3.51 8.06 -6.63
N GLN A 81 3.09 9.23 -6.16
CA GLN A 81 1.90 9.39 -5.33
C GLN A 81 0.70 9.80 -6.19
N GLY A 82 -0.18 8.84 -6.46
CA GLY A 82 -1.45 9.11 -7.15
C GLY A 82 -2.51 9.64 -6.19
N ILE A 83 -3.15 10.78 -6.54
CA ILE A 83 -4.16 11.42 -5.71
C ILE A 83 -5.40 11.74 -6.55
N ARG A 84 -6.58 11.58 -5.95
CA ARG A 84 -7.86 11.96 -6.53
C ARG A 84 -8.55 12.97 -5.64
N LEU A 85 -8.57 14.24 -6.06
CA LEU A 85 -9.27 15.30 -5.34
C LEU A 85 -10.79 15.19 -5.51
N ARG A 86 -11.52 15.54 -4.46
CA ARG A 86 -12.99 15.63 -4.46
C ARG A 86 -13.41 17.05 -4.80
N PRO A 87 -14.38 17.25 -5.72
CA PRO A 87 -14.95 18.57 -5.95
C PRO A 87 -15.62 19.12 -4.69
N LEU A 88 -15.48 20.43 -4.43
CA LEU A 88 -16.22 21.09 -3.37
C LEU A 88 -17.72 20.89 -3.59
N SER A 89 -18.41 20.28 -2.61
CA SER A 89 -19.84 20.17 -2.62
C SER A 89 -20.46 21.50 -2.13
N ASN A 90 -21.55 21.96 -2.78
CA ASN A 90 -22.27 23.18 -2.41
C ASN A 90 -22.98 23.12 -1.03
N VAL A 91 -22.82 22.04 -0.29
CA VAL A 91 -23.45 21.81 1.01
C VAL A 91 -22.40 21.90 2.10
N GLN A 92 -22.36 23.07 2.72
CA GLN A 92 -21.48 23.45 3.83
C GLN A 92 -19.98 23.49 3.49
N ALA A 93 -19.52 24.71 3.21
CA ALA A 93 -18.11 25.09 3.29
C ALA A 93 -17.64 25.02 4.77
N GLY A 94 -17.51 23.81 5.28
CA GLY A 94 -16.67 23.50 6.42
C GLY A 94 -15.32 23.07 5.86
N ASP A 95 -14.28 23.53 6.47
CA ASP A 95 -12.86 23.30 6.17
C ASP A 95 -12.52 21.80 6.32
N GLN A 96 -13.07 20.95 5.44
CA GLN A 96 -12.83 19.51 5.47
C GLN A 96 -11.63 19.19 4.59
N THR A 97 -10.46 19.21 5.20
CA THR A 97 -9.25 18.62 4.59
C THR A 97 -9.34 17.10 4.69
N GLU A 98 -9.27 16.41 3.58
CA GLU A 98 -9.12 14.95 3.58
C GLU A 98 -7.67 14.59 3.95
N ILE A 99 -7.48 13.82 5.02
CA ILE A 99 -6.17 13.40 5.49
C ILE A 99 -6.07 11.89 5.36
N VAL A 100 -5.06 11.44 4.62
CA VAL A 100 -4.71 10.02 4.49
C VAL A 100 -3.33 9.82 5.11
N THR A 101 -3.21 8.86 6.02
CA THR A 101 -1.93 8.45 6.60
C THR A 101 -1.53 7.10 6.02
N ILE A 102 -0.34 7.01 5.46
CA ILE A 102 0.27 5.77 5.01
C ILE A 102 1.02 5.20 6.23
N PRO A 103 0.72 3.97 6.67
CA PRO A 103 1.43 3.35 7.78
C PRO A 103 2.84 2.93 7.35
N ASP A 104 3.72 2.76 8.35
CA ASP A 104 5.09 2.30 8.16
C ASP A 104 5.15 0.97 7.42
N HIS A 105 6.24 0.77 6.69
CA HIS A 105 6.52 -0.47 5.97
C HIS A 105 6.75 -1.64 6.93
N THR A 106 6.16 -2.82 6.62
CA THR A 106 6.20 -3.99 7.51
C THR A 106 7.55 -4.73 7.58
N LEU A 107 8.51 -4.40 6.71
CA LEU A 107 9.87 -4.93 6.78
C LEU A 107 10.75 -4.21 7.82
N TYR A 108 10.27 -3.11 8.37
CA TYR A 108 10.95 -2.25 9.31
C TYR A 108 10.20 -2.24 10.65
N GLY A 109 10.93 -2.39 11.76
CA GLY A 109 10.40 -2.32 13.13
C GLY A 109 10.25 -3.66 13.84
N ASP A 110 9.88 -3.61 15.12
CA ASP A 110 9.64 -4.77 15.97
C ASP A 110 8.22 -5.32 15.79
N TYR A 111 8.07 -6.21 14.83
CA TYR A 111 6.80 -6.91 14.62
C TYR A 111 6.78 -8.23 15.38
N LEU A 112 5.57 -8.62 15.83
CA LEU A 112 5.38 -9.93 16.45
C LEU A 112 5.79 -11.03 15.46
N PRO A 113 6.46 -12.11 15.96
CA PRO A 113 6.82 -13.25 15.13
C PRO A 113 5.61 -13.77 14.36
N LYS A 114 5.76 -14.06 13.08
CA LYS A 114 4.70 -14.66 12.28
C LYS A 114 4.36 -16.03 12.84
N ILE A 115 3.09 -16.24 13.15
CA ILE A 115 2.59 -17.55 13.58
C ILE A 115 2.64 -18.49 12.36
N ALA A 116 3.19 -19.68 12.53
CA ALA A 116 3.22 -20.68 11.46
C ALA A 116 1.79 -21.00 10.98
N GLU A 117 1.58 -21.08 9.69
CA GLU A 117 0.24 -21.34 9.12
C GLU A 117 -0.39 -22.63 9.66
N SER A 118 0.43 -23.66 9.91
CA SER A 118 0.00 -24.93 10.50
C SER A 118 -0.56 -24.78 11.93
N GLU A 119 -0.20 -23.74 12.67
CA GLU A 119 -0.73 -23.47 14.00
C GLU A 119 -2.12 -22.82 13.96
N ILE A 120 -2.38 -22.04 12.91
CA ILE A 120 -3.68 -21.35 12.73
C ILE A 120 -4.66 -22.23 11.97
N LYS A 121 -4.14 -23.05 11.06
CA LYS A 121 -4.91 -23.87 10.14
C LYS A 121 -4.58 -25.35 10.40
N PRO A 122 -5.42 -26.06 11.17
CA PRO A 122 -5.24 -27.50 11.30
C PRO A 122 -5.28 -28.14 9.93
N VAL A 123 -4.31 -29.00 9.64
CA VAL A 123 -4.26 -29.78 8.40
C VAL A 123 -5.45 -30.74 8.44
N ILE A 124 -6.56 -30.36 7.86
CA ILE A 124 -7.64 -31.28 7.56
C ILE A 124 -7.22 -31.96 6.26
N GLU A 125 -7.04 -33.24 6.29
CA GLU A 125 -6.84 -34.10 5.10
C GLU A 125 -8.15 -34.16 4.28
N THR A 126 -8.59 -33.03 3.79
CA THR A 126 -9.67 -32.93 2.82
C THR A 126 -9.05 -32.81 1.45
N GLY A 127 -9.47 -33.63 0.56
CA GLY A 127 -8.91 -33.92 -0.74
C GLY A 127 -8.37 -32.68 -1.48
N GLU A 128 -7.27 -32.89 -2.16
CA GLU A 128 -6.62 -31.94 -3.04
C GLU A 128 -7.62 -31.37 -4.07
N ILE A 129 -7.88 -30.06 -4.05
CA ILE A 129 -8.64 -29.45 -5.15
C ILE A 129 -7.70 -29.36 -6.34
N VAL A 130 -7.87 -30.27 -7.26
CA VAL A 130 -7.23 -30.17 -8.57
C VAL A 130 -8.09 -29.26 -9.45
N LEU A 131 -7.71 -27.99 -9.55
CA LEU A 131 -8.32 -27.09 -10.51
C LEU A 131 -7.89 -27.50 -11.91
N SER A 132 -8.84 -27.75 -12.79
CA SER A 132 -8.58 -28.04 -14.20
C SER A 132 -7.90 -26.84 -14.90
N ARG A 133 -8.06 -25.66 -14.34
CA ARG A 133 -7.47 -24.42 -14.83
C ARG A 133 -7.43 -23.38 -13.71
N VAL A 134 -6.25 -22.78 -13.46
CA VAL A 134 -6.12 -21.62 -12.58
C VAL A 134 -6.57 -20.37 -13.33
N VAL A 135 -7.54 -19.68 -12.78
CA VAL A 135 -8.03 -18.39 -13.31
C VAL A 135 -7.69 -17.31 -12.30
N VAL A 136 -6.95 -16.30 -12.74
CA VAL A 136 -6.69 -15.12 -11.93
C VAL A 136 -8.00 -14.32 -11.82
N PRO A 137 -8.54 -14.09 -10.61
CA PRO A 137 -9.78 -13.34 -10.45
C PRO A 137 -9.57 -11.85 -10.80
N GLN A 138 -10.62 -11.18 -11.26
CA GLN A 138 -10.57 -9.73 -11.46
C GLN A 138 -10.60 -8.97 -10.13
N THR A 139 -11.27 -9.54 -9.14
CA THR A 139 -11.51 -8.93 -7.83
C THR A 139 -11.31 -9.98 -6.75
N VAL A 140 -10.76 -9.59 -5.63
CA VAL A 140 -10.70 -10.37 -4.39
C VAL A 140 -11.53 -9.71 -3.32
N VAL A 141 -12.05 -10.50 -2.39
CA VAL A 141 -12.73 -9.99 -1.19
C VAL A 141 -11.67 -9.90 -0.08
N VAL A 142 -11.50 -8.70 0.46
CA VAL A 142 -10.65 -8.45 1.62
C VAL A 142 -11.55 -8.26 2.83
N HIS A 143 -11.47 -9.18 3.78
CA HIS A 143 -12.20 -9.12 5.02
C HIS A 143 -11.39 -8.34 6.06
N ASP A 144 -11.94 -7.24 6.57
CA ASP A 144 -11.27 -6.36 7.52
C ASP A 144 -11.39 -6.87 8.96
N GLY A 145 -10.80 -8.02 9.22
CA GLY A 145 -10.85 -8.65 10.54
C GLY A 145 -10.51 -10.14 10.50
N VAL A 146 -10.63 -10.76 11.67
CA VAL A 146 -10.47 -12.23 11.75
C VAL A 146 -11.62 -12.93 11.01
N PRO A 147 -11.38 -14.06 10.35
CA PRO A 147 -12.38 -14.73 9.50
C PRO A 147 -13.71 -15.05 10.19
N THR A 148 -13.71 -15.19 11.51
CA THR A 148 -14.91 -15.48 12.31
C THR A 148 -15.73 -14.23 12.70
N ASN A 149 -15.23 -13.03 12.42
CA ASN A 149 -15.92 -11.78 12.73
C ASN A 149 -16.91 -11.40 11.64
N THR A 150 -18.12 -11.91 11.70
CA THR A 150 -19.18 -11.63 10.72
C THR A 150 -19.66 -10.17 10.67
N SER A 151 -19.23 -9.32 11.61
CA SER A 151 -19.53 -7.89 11.64
C SER A 151 -18.47 -7.03 10.97
N ALA A 152 -17.31 -7.59 10.60
CA ALA A 152 -16.26 -6.88 9.92
C ALA A 152 -16.63 -6.61 8.44
N ALA A 153 -16.12 -5.50 7.90
CA ALA A 153 -16.42 -5.09 6.55
C ALA A 153 -15.71 -5.96 5.51
N ASN A 154 -16.38 -6.22 4.40
CA ASN A 154 -15.80 -6.86 3.22
C ASN A 154 -15.57 -5.81 2.13
N TYR A 155 -14.35 -5.73 1.63
CA TYR A 155 -13.95 -4.84 0.55
C TYR A 155 -13.70 -5.64 -0.73
N TYR A 156 -14.32 -5.23 -1.83
CA TYR A 156 -14.12 -5.82 -3.15
C TYR A 156 -13.00 -5.06 -3.86
N VAL A 157 -11.79 -5.62 -3.85
CA VAL A 157 -10.59 -4.97 -4.34
C VAL A 157 -10.16 -5.57 -5.68
N PRO A 158 -9.86 -4.76 -6.71
CA PRO A 158 -9.28 -5.29 -7.94
C PRO A 158 -8.02 -6.08 -7.63
N TYR A 159 -7.90 -7.32 -8.15
CA TYR A 159 -6.80 -8.23 -7.84
C TYR A 159 -5.42 -7.59 -8.03
N ARG A 160 -5.27 -6.81 -9.12
CA ARG A 160 -4.01 -6.11 -9.39
C ARG A 160 -3.65 -5.10 -8.31
N ASP A 161 -4.63 -4.38 -7.78
CA ASP A 161 -4.39 -3.35 -6.75
C ASP A 161 -4.14 -4.00 -5.39
N TYR A 162 -4.80 -5.12 -5.10
CA TYR A 162 -4.50 -5.96 -3.94
C TYR A 162 -3.04 -6.45 -3.97
N ILE A 163 -2.58 -7.03 -5.09
CA ILE A 163 -1.19 -7.52 -5.21
C ILE A 163 -0.18 -6.39 -5.09
N LYS A 164 -0.46 -5.21 -5.65
CA LYS A 164 0.43 -4.05 -5.49
C LYS A 164 0.52 -3.61 -4.03
N ASN A 165 -0.61 -3.55 -3.33
CA ASN A 165 -0.66 -3.16 -1.93
C ASN A 165 0.13 -4.13 -1.05
N VAL A 166 -0.08 -5.44 -1.20
CA VAL A 166 0.70 -6.45 -0.47
C VAL A 166 2.18 -6.36 -0.80
N ALA A 167 2.53 -6.27 -2.09
CA ALA A 167 3.92 -6.18 -2.51
C ALA A 167 4.62 -4.93 -1.95
N SER A 168 3.95 -3.77 -1.96
CA SER A 168 4.53 -2.54 -1.42
C SER A 168 4.74 -2.57 0.09
N SER A 169 4.08 -3.48 0.81
CA SER A 169 4.26 -3.69 2.26
C SER A 169 5.30 -4.77 2.60
N GLU A 170 5.73 -5.57 1.64
CA GLU A 170 6.62 -6.72 1.86
C GLU A 170 7.95 -6.62 1.12
N ILE A 171 8.10 -5.72 0.15
CA ILE A 171 9.29 -5.63 -0.71
C ILE A 171 9.66 -4.18 -0.96
N TYR A 172 10.94 -3.83 -0.83
CA TYR A 172 11.41 -2.51 -1.21
C TYR A 172 11.61 -2.41 -2.73
N ALA A 173 11.24 -1.26 -3.29
CA ALA A 173 11.42 -0.98 -4.72
C ALA A 173 12.89 -0.92 -5.16
N THR A 174 13.82 -0.81 -4.22
CA THR A 174 15.27 -0.83 -4.41
C THR A 174 15.84 -2.22 -4.67
N TRP A 175 15.09 -3.28 -4.38
CA TRP A 175 15.57 -4.65 -4.56
C TRP A 175 15.77 -4.99 -6.04
N PRO A 176 16.69 -5.92 -6.36
CA PRO A 176 16.88 -6.38 -7.74
C PRO A 176 15.56 -6.83 -8.37
N ARG A 177 15.34 -6.45 -9.63
CA ARG A 177 14.10 -6.77 -10.35
C ARG A 177 13.74 -8.27 -10.30
N SER A 178 14.73 -9.15 -10.38
CA SER A 178 14.51 -10.61 -10.30
C SER A 178 13.92 -11.02 -8.96
N THR A 179 14.40 -10.41 -7.88
CA THR A 179 13.90 -10.62 -6.51
C THR A 179 12.47 -10.12 -6.37
N ILE A 180 12.18 -8.91 -6.86
CA ILE A 180 10.82 -8.34 -6.87
C ILE A 180 9.87 -9.26 -7.62
N VAL A 181 10.24 -9.71 -8.82
CA VAL A 181 9.39 -10.60 -9.63
C VAL A 181 9.15 -11.93 -8.92
N ALA A 182 10.17 -12.54 -8.31
CA ALA A 182 10.02 -13.79 -7.58
C ALA A 182 9.07 -13.65 -6.38
N ASN A 183 9.21 -12.58 -5.60
CA ASN A 183 8.33 -12.29 -4.46
C ASN A 183 6.88 -12.02 -4.90
N VAL A 184 6.67 -11.21 -5.94
CA VAL A 184 5.33 -10.96 -6.48
C VAL A 184 4.67 -12.25 -6.95
N LEU A 185 5.40 -13.16 -7.61
CA LEU A 185 4.87 -14.46 -8.00
C LEU A 185 4.52 -15.35 -6.79
N ALA A 186 5.32 -15.30 -5.72
CA ALA A 186 5.03 -15.99 -4.47
C ALA A 186 3.76 -15.43 -3.81
N ILE A 187 3.62 -14.11 -3.72
CA ILE A 187 2.41 -13.43 -3.20
C ILE A 187 1.19 -13.83 -4.02
N MET A 188 1.29 -13.82 -5.36
CA MET A 188 0.19 -14.24 -6.24
C MET A 188 -0.20 -15.69 -6.00
N SER A 189 0.77 -16.60 -5.89
CA SER A 189 0.53 -18.01 -5.63
C SER A 189 -0.15 -18.22 -4.28
N PHE A 190 0.32 -17.54 -3.25
CA PHE A 190 -0.27 -17.58 -1.91
C PHE A 190 -1.73 -17.09 -1.93
N THR A 191 -1.97 -15.95 -2.57
CA THR A 191 -3.32 -15.36 -2.69
C THR A 191 -4.26 -16.29 -3.44
N LEU A 192 -3.84 -16.84 -4.58
CA LEU A 192 -4.68 -17.76 -5.36
C LEU A 192 -4.95 -19.05 -4.58
N ASN A 193 -3.98 -19.56 -3.84
CA ASN A 193 -4.22 -20.68 -2.94
C ASN A 193 -5.33 -20.33 -1.93
N ARG A 194 -5.30 -19.16 -1.29
CA ARG A 194 -6.32 -18.71 -0.35
C ARG A 194 -7.71 -18.61 -0.98
N VAL A 195 -7.79 -18.02 -2.19
CA VAL A 195 -9.05 -17.85 -2.93
C VAL A 195 -9.67 -19.20 -3.31
N TYR A 196 -8.84 -20.20 -3.65
CA TYR A 196 -9.32 -21.48 -4.20
C TYR A 196 -9.26 -22.66 -3.24
N THR A 197 -8.80 -22.49 -2.00
CA THR A 197 -8.77 -23.62 -1.05
C THR A 197 -10.14 -23.90 -0.46
N GLU A 198 -10.47 -25.19 -0.32
CA GLU A 198 -11.71 -25.61 0.33
C GLU A 198 -11.81 -25.20 1.78
N TRP A 199 -10.67 -24.96 2.45
CA TRP A 199 -10.68 -24.61 3.87
C TRP A 199 -11.51 -23.35 4.14
N TYR A 200 -11.29 -22.27 3.40
CA TYR A 200 -12.06 -21.03 3.55
C TYR A 200 -13.53 -21.23 3.16
N ARG A 201 -13.77 -21.92 2.03
CA ARG A 201 -15.12 -22.20 1.53
C ARG A 201 -15.92 -23.09 2.47
N ASN A 202 -15.30 -24.15 3.02
CA ASN A 202 -15.94 -25.06 3.97
C ASN A 202 -16.24 -24.41 5.33
N GLN A 203 -15.56 -23.31 5.67
CA GLN A 203 -15.88 -22.52 6.84
C GLN A 203 -16.96 -21.45 6.57
N GLY A 204 -17.42 -21.34 5.34
CA GLY A 204 -18.40 -20.32 4.94
C GLY A 204 -17.81 -18.92 4.85
N TYR A 205 -16.51 -18.80 4.65
CA TYR A 205 -15.81 -17.55 4.38
C TYR A 205 -15.81 -17.27 2.87
N ASP A 206 -16.19 -16.05 2.49
CA ASP A 206 -16.25 -15.59 1.11
C ASP A 206 -14.92 -15.01 0.62
#